data_5107374377e93448b5776a7f0820563e
#
_entry.id   5107374377e93448b5776a7f0820563e
#
_cell.length_a   1.000
_cell.length_b   1.000
_cell.length_c   1.000
_cell.angle_alpha   90.00
_cell.angle_beta   90.00
_cell.angle_gamma   90.00
#
_symmetry.space_group_name_H-M   'P 1'
#
loop_
_entity.id
_entity.type
_entity.pdbx_description
1 polymer ?
#
loop_
_entity_poly.entity_id
_entity_poly.type
_entity_poly.pdbx_seq_one_letter_code
_entity_poly.pdbx_strand_id
1 'polypeptide(L)'
;MLLNEEILPGCKKDAILWADSDAELNVNGFFKIYYDSEIRIFAGGKLSVDFGYLNAGSQIRCMDSISIGKHCAIGRKVMIMDFDAHKITYENGMQNAITAPVKIGNHVWIGAGVTILKGVTIGDNAVIGAGAVVTKDVEKNTIVAGNPAREIKKIKNWS
;
A
#
# COMPACT_ATOMS: atom_id res chain seq x y z
N MET A 1 4.99 15.29 -6.96
CA MET A 1 5.42 13.89 -6.98
C MET A 1 6.73 13.81 -7.73
N LEU A 2 7.73 13.12 -7.22
CA LEU A 2 9.00 12.88 -7.91
C LEU A 2 9.10 11.39 -8.27
N LEU A 3 9.40 11.11 -9.53
CA LEU A 3 9.62 9.78 -10.07
C LEU A 3 11.12 9.57 -10.30
N ASN A 4 11.60 8.36 -10.05
CA ASN A 4 12.98 7.94 -10.35
C ASN A 4 14.09 8.72 -9.61
N GLU A 5 13.81 9.33 -8.45
CA GLU A 5 14.90 9.85 -7.64
C GLU A 5 15.78 8.72 -7.11
N GLU A 6 17.09 8.90 -7.20
CA GLU A 6 18.12 7.94 -6.76
C GLU A 6 18.11 6.61 -7.54
N ILE A 7 18.30 6.68 -8.85
CA ILE A 7 18.65 5.48 -9.64
C ILE A 7 20.05 5.06 -9.20
N LEU A 8 20.13 3.88 -8.57
CA LEU A 8 21.43 3.30 -8.27
C LEU A 8 22.15 2.93 -9.57
N PRO A 9 23.49 3.09 -9.66
CA PRO A 9 24.24 2.65 -10.83
C PRO A 9 23.91 1.21 -11.20
N GLY A 10 23.48 0.98 -12.44
CA GLY A 10 23.08 -0.35 -12.94
C GLY A 10 21.58 -0.67 -12.88
N CYS A 11 20.75 0.16 -12.25
CA CYS A 11 19.29 0.04 -12.35
C CYS A 11 18.82 0.42 -13.76
N LYS A 12 18.07 -0.48 -14.40
CA LYS A 12 17.57 -0.32 -15.77
C LYS A 12 16.06 -0.07 -15.86
N LYS A 13 15.36 -0.02 -14.72
CA LYS A 13 13.91 0.07 -14.70
C LYS A 13 13.44 1.36 -14.04
N ASP A 14 12.67 2.11 -14.77
CA ASP A 14 12.01 3.32 -14.28
C ASP A 14 10.84 2.99 -13.35
N ALA A 15 10.40 3.98 -12.58
CA ALA A 15 9.10 3.92 -11.93
C ALA A 15 8.01 4.19 -12.97
N ILE A 16 6.93 3.44 -12.90
CA ILE A 16 5.81 3.51 -13.84
C ILE A 16 4.57 3.98 -13.10
N LEU A 17 3.90 5.00 -13.65
CA LEU A 17 2.58 5.43 -13.23
C LEU A 17 1.61 5.24 -14.40
N TRP A 18 0.61 4.38 -14.20
CA TRP A 18 -0.48 4.15 -15.13
C TRP A 18 -1.82 4.55 -14.51
N ALA A 19 -2.59 5.35 -15.25
CA ALA A 19 -3.94 5.72 -14.90
C ALA A 19 -4.85 5.45 -16.11
N ASP A 20 -5.86 4.59 -15.89
CA ASP A 20 -6.86 4.26 -16.91
C ASP A 20 -7.94 5.37 -16.97
N SER A 21 -9.02 5.20 -17.76
CA SER A 21 -10.10 6.18 -17.86
C SER A 21 -10.75 6.47 -16.52
N ASP A 22 -11.09 7.73 -16.28
CA ASP A 22 -11.75 8.19 -15.05
C ASP A 22 -11.02 7.85 -13.73
N ALA A 23 -9.73 7.49 -13.82
CA ALA A 23 -8.88 7.28 -12.67
C ALA A 23 -8.52 8.62 -12.01
N GLU A 24 -8.57 8.67 -10.69
CA GLU A 24 -8.22 9.86 -9.90
C GLU A 24 -6.92 9.64 -9.13
N LEU A 25 -5.96 10.56 -9.28
CA LEU A 25 -4.76 10.62 -8.47
C LEU A 25 -4.70 11.95 -7.72
N ASN A 26 -4.79 11.90 -6.40
CA ASN A 26 -4.67 13.05 -5.52
C ASN A 26 -3.34 12.99 -4.75
N VAL A 27 -2.45 13.96 -4.99
CA VAL A 27 -1.19 14.10 -4.26
C VAL A 27 -1.26 15.37 -3.41
N ASN A 28 -1.52 15.21 -2.11
CA ASN A 28 -1.73 16.34 -1.19
C ASN A 28 -0.43 16.86 -0.56
N GLY A 29 0.72 16.35 -0.99
CA GLY A 29 2.02 16.75 -0.46
C GLY A 29 3.14 16.28 -1.36
N PHE A 30 4.27 15.95 -0.75
CA PHE A 30 5.46 15.49 -1.45
C PHE A 30 5.59 13.97 -1.31
N PHE A 31 5.41 13.22 -2.40
CA PHE A 31 5.50 11.78 -2.43
C PHE A 31 6.58 11.32 -3.43
N LYS A 32 7.60 10.62 -2.91
CA LYS A 32 8.67 10.05 -3.74
C LYS A 32 8.32 8.64 -4.20
N ILE A 33 8.60 8.34 -5.45
CA ILE A 33 8.47 6.99 -6.01
C ILE A 33 9.84 6.60 -6.56
N TYR A 34 10.43 5.57 -5.97
CA TYR A 34 11.73 5.07 -6.38
C TYR A 34 11.63 4.12 -7.58
N TYR A 35 12.77 3.85 -8.20
CA TYR A 35 12.90 3.04 -9.40
C TYR A 35 12.26 1.64 -9.26
N ASP A 36 11.93 1.00 -10.39
CA ASP A 36 11.31 -0.34 -10.47
C ASP A 36 9.98 -0.45 -9.70
N SER A 37 9.35 0.67 -9.36
CA SER A 37 8.04 0.70 -8.71
C SER A 37 6.93 0.92 -9.73
N GLU A 38 5.77 0.35 -9.48
CA GLU A 38 4.59 0.48 -10.34
C GLU A 38 3.40 1.00 -9.54
N ILE A 39 2.79 2.08 -10.01
CA ILE A 39 1.49 2.53 -9.55
C ILE A 39 0.52 2.37 -10.71
N ARG A 40 -0.49 1.52 -10.53
CA ARG A 40 -1.57 1.37 -11.48
C ARG A 40 -2.90 1.73 -10.85
N ILE A 41 -3.57 2.72 -11.45
CA ILE A 41 -4.92 3.13 -11.07
C ILE A 41 -5.83 2.68 -12.21
N PHE A 42 -6.67 1.70 -11.94
CA PHE A 42 -7.62 1.17 -12.92
C PHE A 42 -8.77 2.16 -13.13
N ALA A 43 -9.60 1.91 -14.16
CA ALA A 43 -10.72 2.76 -14.51
C ALA A 43 -11.64 3.05 -13.31
N GLY A 44 -11.86 4.33 -13.02
CA GLY A 44 -12.65 4.81 -11.89
C GLY A 44 -11.98 4.68 -10.51
N GLY A 45 -10.78 4.10 -10.42
CA GLY A 45 -10.04 3.96 -9.15
C GLY A 45 -9.53 5.31 -8.61
N LYS A 46 -9.43 5.43 -7.29
CA LYS A 46 -9.06 6.66 -6.59
C LYS A 46 -7.86 6.45 -5.67
N LEU A 47 -6.70 6.94 -6.07
CA LEU A 47 -5.50 6.91 -5.24
C LEU A 47 -5.24 8.28 -4.62
N SER A 48 -5.18 8.33 -3.30
CA SER A 48 -4.77 9.54 -2.57
C SER A 48 -3.49 9.26 -1.79
N VAL A 49 -2.46 10.08 -1.98
CA VAL A 49 -1.20 9.99 -1.24
C VAL A 49 -0.83 11.36 -0.68
N ASP A 50 -0.18 11.36 0.46
CA ASP A 50 0.29 12.58 1.12
C ASP A 50 1.84 12.57 1.21
N PHE A 51 2.45 13.12 2.25
CA PHE A 51 3.90 13.13 2.44
C PHE A 51 4.45 11.74 2.76
N GLY A 52 5.42 11.27 1.97
CA GLY A 52 6.04 9.96 2.19
C GLY A 52 6.85 9.47 1.01
N TYR A 53 7.11 8.18 1.00
CA TYR A 53 7.79 7.55 -0.13
C TYR A 53 7.37 6.09 -0.34
N LEU A 54 7.40 5.67 -1.59
CA LEU A 54 7.27 4.29 -2.05
C LEU A 54 8.65 3.82 -2.52
N ASN A 55 9.27 2.92 -1.79
CA ASN A 55 10.62 2.46 -2.10
C ASN A 55 10.63 1.45 -3.27
N ALA A 56 11.81 1.22 -3.82
CA ALA A 56 12.05 0.50 -5.06
C ALA A 56 11.38 -0.90 -5.14
N GLY A 57 10.87 -1.23 -6.32
CA GLY A 57 10.25 -2.52 -6.63
C GLY A 57 8.87 -2.71 -6.01
N SER A 58 8.27 -1.66 -5.48
CA SER A 58 6.96 -1.73 -4.83
C SER A 58 5.82 -1.49 -5.82
N GLN A 59 4.64 -2.01 -5.53
CA GLN A 59 3.47 -1.88 -6.39
C GLN A 59 2.26 -1.38 -5.61
N ILE A 60 1.54 -0.42 -6.19
CA ILE A 60 0.21 0.01 -5.76
C ILE A 60 -0.76 -0.28 -6.89
N ARG A 61 -1.78 -1.09 -6.63
CA ARG A 61 -2.79 -1.48 -7.60
C ARG A 61 -4.17 -1.08 -7.07
N CYS A 62 -4.72 0.01 -7.62
CA CYS A 62 -5.92 0.67 -7.13
C CYS A 62 -7.05 0.52 -8.14
N MET A 63 -8.10 -0.22 -7.76
CA MET A 63 -9.30 -0.42 -8.59
C MET A 63 -10.53 0.31 -8.02
N ASP A 64 -10.57 0.53 -6.72
CA ASP A 64 -11.63 1.22 -5.99
C ASP A 64 -11.06 2.46 -5.29
N SER A 65 -10.44 2.26 -4.13
CA SER A 65 -9.88 3.38 -3.37
C SER A 65 -8.72 2.96 -2.47
N ILE A 66 -7.57 3.64 -2.64
CA ILE A 66 -6.43 3.52 -1.74
C ILE A 66 -6.06 4.91 -1.22
N SER A 67 -5.96 5.05 0.10
CA SER A 67 -5.47 6.27 0.73
C SER A 67 -4.25 6.01 1.60
N ILE A 68 -3.21 6.87 1.47
CA ILE A 68 -1.97 6.81 2.24
C ILE A 68 -1.74 8.17 2.87
N GLY A 69 -1.70 8.21 4.18
CA GLY A 69 -1.55 9.42 4.98
C GLY A 69 -0.13 9.99 4.99
N LYS A 70 0.10 10.95 5.87
CA LYS A 70 1.34 11.73 5.98
C LYS A 70 2.46 10.93 6.63
N HIS A 71 3.70 11.20 6.17
CA HIS A 71 4.93 10.68 6.77
C HIS A 71 5.03 9.15 6.80
N CYS A 72 4.41 8.49 5.81
CA CYS A 72 4.51 7.06 5.66
C CYS A 72 5.85 6.65 5.03
N ALA A 73 6.49 5.64 5.61
CA ALA A 73 7.70 5.02 5.12
C ALA A 73 7.38 3.64 4.53
N ILE A 74 7.31 3.54 3.21
CA ILE A 74 6.97 2.28 2.52
C ILE A 74 8.25 1.64 2.01
N GLY A 75 8.58 0.47 2.55
CA GLY A 75 9.78 -0.29 2.25
C GLY A 75 9.83 -0.81 0.82
N ARG A 76 10.90 -1.56 0.51
CA ARG A 76 11.12 -2.13 -0.83
C ARG A 76 10.20 -3.32 -1.08
N LYS A 77 9.79 -3.51 -2.35
CA LYS A 77 8.99 -4.68 -2.80
C LYS A 77 7.69 -4.87 -2.01
N VAL A 78 7.06 -3.77 -1.62
CA VAL A 78 5.74 -3.78 -0.98
C VAL A 78 4.65 -3.89 -2.05
N MET A 79 3.60 -4.68 -1.77
CA MET A 79 2.40 -4.77 -2.59
C MET A 79 1.21 -4.21 -1.81
N ILE A 80 0.50 -3.24 -2.38
CA ILE A 80 -0.77 -2.72 -1.86
C ILE A 80 -1.82 -2.89 -2.93
N MET A 81 -2.94 -3.58 -2.61
CA MET A 81 -4.03 -3.79 -3.55
C MET A 81 -5.39 -3.75 -2.85
N ASP A 82 -6.37 -3.16 -3.52
CA ASP A 82 -7.73 -3.00 -3.00
C ASP A 82 -8.76 -3.92 -3.69
N PHE A 83 -8.29 -4.94 -4.40
CA PHE A 83 -9.17 -5.85 -5.14
C PHE A 83 -8.66 -7.29 -5.20
N ASP A 84 -9.58 -8.22 -5.47
CA ASP A 84 -9.29 -9.58 -5.92
C ASP A 84 -9.42 -9.66 -7.46
N ALA A 85 -8.59 -10.46 -8.12
CA ALA A 85 -8.67 -10.62 -9.57
C ALA A 85 -9.90 -11.41 -10.02
N HIS A 86 -10.48 -12.25 -9.14
CA HIS A 86 -11.54 -13.18 -9.48
C HIS A 86 -12.65 -13.20 -8.43
N LYS A 87 -13.88 -13.54 -8.91
CA LYS A 87 -15.01 -13.86 -8.04
C LYS A 87 -14.82 -15.24 -7.43
N ILE A 88 -15.07 -15.33 -6.14
CA ILE A 88 -15.11 -16.58 -5.39
C ILE A 88 -16.57 -16.82 -4.96
N THR A 89 -17.11 -17.96 -5.32
CA THR A 89 -18.43 -18.38 -4.81
C THR A 89 -18.22 -19.34 -3.66
N TYR A 90 -18.74 -19.00 -2.49
CA TYR A 90 -18.65 -19.81 -1.28
C TYR A 90 -19.67 -20.96 -1.31
N GLU A 91 -19.50 -21.95 -0.42
CA GLU A 91 -20.41 -23.10 -0.32
C GLU A 91 -21.87 -22.72 -0.07
N ASN A 92 -22.11 -21.59 0.61
CA ASN A 92 -23.44 -21.03 0.84
C ASN A 92 -24.02 -20.26 -0.36
N GLY A 93 -23.33 -20.25 -1.51
CA GLY A 93 -23.74 -19.55 -2.72
C GLY A 93 -23.45 -18.04 -2.75
N MET A 94 -22.95 -17.45 -1.66
CA MET A 94 -22.55 -16.05 -1.64
C MET A 94 -21.23 -15.84 -2.41
N GLN A 95 -21.02 -14.62 -2.90
CA GLN A 95 -19.77 -14.25 -3.58
C GLN A 95 -19.01 -13.19 -2.79
N ASN A 96 -17.66 -13.19 -2.94
CA ASN A 96 -16.83 -12.13 -2.39
C ASN A 96 -17.11 -10.78 -3.09
N ALA A 97 -16.97 -9.69 -2.36
CA ALA A 97 -16.78 -8.39 -2.98
C ALA A 97 -15.42 -8.38 -3.72
N ILE A 98 -15.41 -7.95 -4.98
CA ILE A 98 -14.17 -7.88 -5.76
C ILE A 98 -13.25 -6.80 -5.18
N THR A 99 -13.78 -5.64 -4.84
CA THR A 99 -13.02 -4.51 -4.30
C THR A 99 -13.40 -4.24 -2.84
N ALA A 100 -12.46 -3.69 -2.09
CA ALA A 100 -12.70 -3.07 -0.79
C ALA A 100 -11.59 -2.06 -0.50
N PRO A 101 -11.91 -0.82 -0.06
CA PRO A 101 -10.93 0.24 0.12
C PRO A 101 -9.79 -0.14 1.06
N VAL A 102 -8.56 0.32 0.75
CA VAL A 102 -7.41 0.25 1.64
C VAL A 102 -7.12 1.63 2.20
N LYS A 103 -6.98 1.72 3.53
CA LYS A 103 -6.68 2.98 4.22
C LYS A 103 -5.43 2.83 5.07
N ILE A 104 -4.43 3.65 4.79
CA ILE A 104 -3.18 3.70 5.57
C ILE A 104 -3.12 5.06 6.25
N GLY A 105 -3.09 5.07 7.57
CA GLY A 105 -3.04 6.26 8.40
C GLY A 105 -1.74 7.04 8.26
N ASN A 106 -1.51 7.95 9.20
CA ASN A 106 -0.33 8.80 9.22
C ASN A 106 0.84 8.10 9.95
N HIS A 107 2.06 8.42 9.54
CA HIS A 107 3.27 7.95 10.22
C HIS A 107 3.32 6.42 10.34
N VAL A 108 2.97 5.71 9.25
CA VAL A 108 3.00 4.25 9.20
C VAL A 108 4.31 3.78 8.59
N TRP A 109 4.98 2.85 9.27
CA TRP A 109 6.15 2.17 8.71
C TRP A 109 5.77 0.79 8.17
N ILE A 110 5.94 0.60 6.87
CA ILE A 110 5.70 -0.67 6.17
C ILE A 110 7.05 -1.26 5.79
N GLY A 111 7.39 -2.38 6.40
CA GLY A 111 8.63 -3.10 6.14
C GLY A 111 8.73 -3.66 4.71
N ALA A 112 9.94 -4.08 4.32
CA ALA A 112 10.16 -4.62 2.98
C ALA A 112 9.37 -5.91 2.73
N GLY A 113 8.88 -6.10 1.49
CA GLY A 113 8.18 -7.31 1.07
C GLY A 113 6.79 -7.52 1.69
N VAL A 114 6.21 -6.49 2.30
CA VAL A 114 4.86 -6.55 2.88
C VAL A 114 3.82 -6.61 1.78
N THR A 115 2.77 -7.38 2.00
CA THR A 115 1.55 -7.39 1.17
C THR A 115 0.36 -6.89 2.00
N ILE A 116 -0.34 -5.86 1.51
CA ILE A 116 -1.57 -5.34 2.11
C ILE A 116 -2.72 -5.66 1.18
N LEU A 117 -3.69 -6.41 1.70
CA LEU A 117 -4.85 -6.86 0.93
C LEU A 117 -6.01 -5.87 1.04
N LYS A 118 -6.96 -6.02 0.14
CA LYS A 118 -8.18 -5.21 0.07
C LYS A 118 -8.92 -5.16 1.41
N GLY A 119 -9.57 -4.04 1.68
CA GLY A 119 -10.40 -3.82 2.85
C GLY A 119 -9.63 -3.51 4.13
N VAL A 120 -8.30 -3.52 4.10
CA VAL A 120 -7.49 -3.29 5.30
C VAL A 120 -7.40 -1.81 5.64
N THR A 121 -7.62 -1.50 6.92
CA THR A 121 -7.31 -0.19 7.51
C THR A 121 -6.12 -0.31 8.46
N ILE A 122 -5.07 0.49 8.23
CA ILE A 122 -3.89 0.58 9.10
C ILE A 122 -3.93 1.90 9.84
N GLY A 123 -4.00 1.83 11.16
CA GLY A 123 -4.05 3.01 12.03
C GLY A 123 -2.74 3.77 12.12
N ASP A 124 -2.81 5.02 12.55
CA ASP A 124 -1.66 5.91 12.70
C ASP A 124 -0.55 5.30 13.56
N ASN A 125 0.70 5.63 13.21
CA ASN A 125 1.89 5.19 13.94
C ASN A 125 2.05 3.68 14.06
N ALA A 126 1.42 2.90 13.17
CA ALA A 126 1.61 1.46 13.11
C ALA A 126 2.91 1.07 12.43
N VAL A 127 3.40 -0.12 12.74
CA VAL A 127 4.58 -0.73 12.11
C VAL A 127 4.21 -2.10 11.57
N ILE A 128 4.44 -2.31 10.29
CA ILE A 128 4.22 -3.59 9.61
C ILE A 128 5.57 -4.25 9.38
N GLY A 129 5.83 -5.34 10.06
CA GLY A 129 7.08 -6.09 9.95
C GLY A 129 7.33 -6.61 8.54
N ALA A 130 8.62 -6.68 8.14
CA ALA A 130 9.00 -7.14 6.82
C ALA A 130 8.43 -8.53 6.48
N GLY A 131 8.00 -8.73 5.22
CA GLY A 131 7.42 -9.97 4.75
C GLY A 131 6.01 -10.29 5.27
N ALA A 132 5.38 -9.38 6.01
CA ALA A 132 4.04 -9.62 6.53
C ALA A 132 2.98 -9.59 5.44
N VAL A 133 1.93 -10.42 5.61
CA VAL A 133 0.71 -10.38 4.79
C VAL A 133 -0.43 -9.87 5.66
N VAL A 134 -0.84 -8.61 5.43
CA VAL A 134 -1.88 -7.93 6.22
C VAL A 134 -3.24 -8.24 5.62
N THR A 135 -4.04 -8.99 6.36
CA THR A 135 -5.36 -9.50 5.95
C THR A 135 -6.50 -8.94 6.80
N LYS A 136 -6.19 -8.17 7.83
CA LYS A 136 -7.12 -7.55 8.77
C LYS A 136 -6.62 -6.19 9.19
N ASP A 137 -7.52 -5.37 9.73
CA ASP A 137 -7.18 -4.05 10.24
C ASP A 137 -6.08 -4.10 11.31
N VAL A 138 -5.24 -3.07 11.29
CA VAL A 138 -4.17 -2.86 12.25
C VAL A 138 -4.47 -1.63 13.07
N GLU A 139 -4.55 -1.80 14.39
CA GLU A 139 -4.79 -0.68 15.29
C GLU A 139 -3.61 0.32 15.30
N LYS A 140 -3.92 1.57 15.62
CA LYS A 140 -2.89 2.60 15.82
C LYS A 140 -1.87 2.17 16.89
N ASN A 141 -0.63 2.67 16.75
CA ASN A 141 0.45 2.41 17.71
C ASN A 141 0.75 0.91 17.90
N THR A 142 0.63 0.11 16.85
CA THR A 142 0.78 -1.34 16.93
C THR A 142 1.84 -1.85 15.97
N ILE A 143 2.68 -2.77 16.43
CA ILE A 143 3.54 -3.57 15.56
C ILE A 143 2.81 -4.87 15.22
N VAL A 144 2.70 -5.16 13.92
CA VAL A 144 2.22 -6.46 13.42
C VAL A 144 3.29 -7.11 12.55
N ALA A 145 3.34 -8.44 12.52
CA ALA A 145 4.23 -9.19 11.62
C ALA A 145 3.68 -10.57 11.32
N GLY A 146 4.27 -11.24 10.32
CA GLY A 146 3.96 -12.62 9.93
C GLY A 146 2.98 -12.76 8.77
N ASN A 147 2.71 -13.99 8.37
CA ASN A 147 1.75 -14.37 7.34
C ASN A 147 0.79 -15.44 7.87
N PRO A 148 -0.46 -15.10 8.14
CA PRO A 148 -1.04 -13.76 8.14
C PRO A 148 -0.49 -12.91 9.31
N ALA A 149 -0.47 -11.59 9.12
CA ALA A 149 0.02 -10.64 10.14
C ALA A 149 -0.78 -10.73 11.44
N ARG A 150 -0.07 -10.70 12.55
CA ARG A 150 -0.64 -10.69 13.91
C ARG A 150 0.04 -9.61 14.74
N GLU A 151 -0.66 -9.10 15.74
CA GLU A 151 -0.11 -8.16 16.70
C GLU A 151 1.07 -8.79 17.43
N ILE A 152 2.17 -8.04 17.51
CA ILE A 152 3.37 -8.36 18.28
C ILE A 152 3.34 -7.59 19.59
N LYS A 153 3.15 -6.26 19.52
CA LYS A 153 3.03 -5.38 20.69
C LYS A 153 2.56 -3.98 20.33
N LYS A 154 2.13 -3.24 21.33
CA LYS A 154 1.88 -1.80 21.25
C LYS A 154 3.18 -1.01 21.39
N ILE A 155 3.24 0.14 20.73
CA ILE A 155 4.38 1.06 20.78
C ILE A 155 3.92 2.48 21.10
N LYS A 156 4.83 3.30 21.54
CA LYS A 156 4.58 4.74 21.72
C LYS A 156 4.87 5.50 20.42
N ASN A 157 5.98 5.17 19.77
CA ASN A 157 6.44 5.81 18.54
C ASN A 157 7.53 4.98 17.86
N TRP A 158 7.80 5.28 16.59
CA TRP A 158 8.98 4.84 15.85
C TRP A 158 9.62 6.05 15.16
N SER A 159 10.91 6.02 14.89
CA SER A 159 11.66 7.11 14.24
C SER A 159 12.82 6.57 13.41
#